data_a23705504d569007609df083860885a3
#
_entry.id   a23705504d569007609df083860885a3
#
_cell.length_a   1.000
_cell.length_b   1.000
_cell.length_c   1.000
_cell.angle_alpha   90.00
_cell.angle_beta   90.00
_cell.angle_gamma   90.00
#
_symmetry.space_group_name_H-M   'P 1'
#
loop_
_entity.id
_entity.type
_entity.pdbx_description
1 polymer ?
#
loop_
_entity_poly.entity_id
_entity_poly.type
_entity_poly.pdbx_seq_one_letter_code
_entity_poly.pdbx_strand_id
1 'polypeptide(L)'
;EIPEALSEITETWYDRLIDSVSSFDDEITELYFDGKEIPIDLVKKALKKATISREALPVFVGSSLKDIGVQSLLDGVIDYLPSPSEVPPLVGINQKTEKNVEIVYEKDKAPLALIFKIQVDREAGPLNFVRVYHGTIKKGTAIMNISKKKRERVNRILRMHANRSEELTELEAGDIGVIVGFKEGRTGDTIGSEGAQILLEEMHFPIPVISIAIEPNTLSDGDKLRDALSLLAQEDPTFTYRDDEETGQLIISGMGELHLDVLVTRLTKEMKIQARVGKPQVTYRESITQTASGSETFTKVLAGKENSASVGLTVRPLPSGSGTKYVCSAKVKGMPEVFYESVKRGINNAFKGGIQFGYDVCDMEVEVTSLSYNELTASEFAYEACAAICFDKVSQSANPVLMEPIMKVTVAVPSQYVGEAISSLTSRSGLVNSIESRPASEYIHAQAPLSQLFGYSTILRSATQGRGTFSMEFDHYAQKQR
;
A
#
# COMPACT_ATOMS: atom_id res chain seq x y z
N GLU A 1 -20.44 -45.28 1.33
CA GLU A 1 -21.21 -45.89 2.44
C GLU A 1 -20.52 -45.55 3.77
N ILE A 2 -21.32 -45.17 4.77
CA ILE A 2 -20.82 -44.87 6.13
C ILE A 2 -20.65 -46.20 6.85
N PRO A 3 -19.44 -46.48 7.44
CA PRO A 3 -19.28 -47.68 8.25
C PRO A 3 -20.24 -47.69 9.44
N GLU A 4 -20.82 -48.84 9.76
CA GLU A 4 -21.84 -49.01 10.80
C GLU A 4 -21.35 -48.47 12.19
N ALA A 5 -20.08 -48.65 12.47
CA ALA A 5 -19.44 -48.11 13.72
C ALA A 5 -19.39 -46.59 13.81
N LEU A 6 -19.65 -45.85 12.72
CA LEU A 6 -19.60 -44.38 12.66
C LEU A 6 -21.00 -43.76 12.44
N SER A 7 -22.07 -44.54 12.32
CA SER A 7 -23.42 -44.05 12.02
C SER A 7 -23.92 -43.05 13.05
N GLU A 8 -23.86 -43.37 14.34
CA GLU A 8 -24.32 -42.51 15.44
C GLU A 8 -23.55 -41.18 15.48
N ILE A 9 -22.21 -41.20 15.29
CA ILE A 9 -21.39 -40.03 15.24
C ILE A 9 -21.75 -39.19 14.01
N THR A 10 -21.99 -39.82 12.88
CA THR A 10 -22.34 -39.11 11.64
C THR A 10 -23.68 -38.41 11.76
N GLU A 11 -24.70 -39.07 12.33
CA GLU A 11 -26.02 -38.45 12.57
C GLU A 11 -25.87 -37.21 13.49
N THR A 12 -25.14 -37.35 14.61
CA THR A 12 -24.92 -36.25 15.53
C THR A 12 -24.24 -35.03 14.86
N TRP A 13 -23.25 -35.27 13.99
CA TRP A 13 -22.58 -34.19 13.28
C TRP A 13 -23.42 -33.64 12.11
N TYR A 14 -24.21 -34.45 11.47
CA TYR A 14 -25.17 -34.03 10.45
C TYR A 14 -26.21 -33.08 11.07
N ASP A 15 -26.82 -33.44 12.19
CA ASP A 15 -27.78 -32.61 12.89
C ASP A 15 -27.18 -31.25 13.30
N ARG A 16 -25.95 -31.25 13.77
CA ARG A 16 -25.21 -30.00 14.09
C ARG A 16 -24.95 -29.15 12.85
N LEU A 17 -24.62 -29.78 11.72
CA LEU A 17 -24.45 -29.08 10.46
C LEU A 17 -25.76 -28.41 10.03
N ILE A 18 -26.86 -29.15 10.08
CA ILE A 18 -28.19 -28.67 9.68
C ILE A 18 -28.62 -27.52 10.62
N ASP A 19 -28.47 -27.69 11.93
CA ASP A 19 -28.74 -26.62 12.89
C ASP A 19 -27.95 -25.33 12.58
N SER A 20 -26.66 -25.47 12.27
CA SER A 20 -25.82 -24.34 11.89
C SER A 20 -26.24 -23.69 10.55
N VAL A 21 -26.63 -24.50 9.58
CA VAL A 21 -26.99 -24.02 8.23
C VAL A 21 -28.40 -23.44 8.18
N SER A 22 -29.30 -23.89 9.06
CA SER A 22 -30.68 -23.37 9.17
C SER A 22 -30.70 -21.87 9.40
N SER A 23 -29.70 -21.31 10.09
CA SER A 23 -29.59 -19.86 10.31
C SER A 23 -29.37 -19.01 9.04
N PHE A 24 -29.02 -19.65 7.90
CA PHE A 24 -28.70 -18.97 6.65
C PHE A 24 -29.80 -19.08 5.57
N ASP A 25 -30.83 -19.90 5.83
CA ASP A 25 -31.92 -20.12 4.86
C ASP A 25 -33.24 -20.49 5.56
N ASP A 26 -34.27 -19.70 5.29
CA ASP A 26 -35.58 -19.83 5.95
C ASP A 26 -36.27 -21.16 5.59
N GLU A 27 -36.11 -21.68 4.34
CA GLU A 27 -36.68 -22.96 3.91
C GLU A 27 -36.08 -24.13 4.67
N ILE A 28 -34.75 -24.08 4.91
CA ILE A 28 -34.07 -25.09 5.75
C ILE A 28 -34.60 -25.03 7.17
N THR A 29 -34.78 -23.81 7.71
CA THR A 29 -35.32 -23.61 9.06
C THR A 29 -36.71 -24.21 9.21
N GLU A 30 -37.62 -23.97 8.24
CA GLU A 30 -38.96 -24.56 8.24
C GLU A 30 -38.94 -26.09 8.18
N LEU A 31 -38.14 -26.65 7.26
CA LEU A 31 -38.03 -28.11 7.12
C LEU A 31 -37.43 -28.76 8.37
N TYR A 32 -36.47 -28.11 9.00
CA TYR A 32 -35.83 -28.59 10.23
C TYR A 32 -36.82 -28.64 11.42
N PHE A 33 -37.60 -27.57 11.60
CA PHE A 33 -38.64 -27.55 12.64
C PHE A 33 -39.80 -28.49 12.40
N ASP A 34 -40.14 -28.74 11.14
CA ASP A 34 -41.17 -29.70 10.74
C ASP A 34 -40.68 -31.17 10.84
N GLY A 35 -39.39 -31.40 11.12
CA GLY A 35 -38.80 -32.74 11.15
C GLY A 35 -38.80 -33.44 9.78
N LYS A 36 -38.80 -32.69 8.68
CA LYS A 36 -38.77 -33.21 7.32
C LYS A 36 -37.34 -33.40 6.82
N GLU A 37 -37.15 -34.30 5.88
CA GLU A 37 -35.86 -34.52 5.22
C GLU A 37 -35.44 -33.26 4.44
N ILE A 38 -34.21 -32.79 4.67
CA ILE A 38 -33.66 -31.61 4.02
C ILE A 38 -32.82 -32.02 2.81
N PRO A 39 -33.15 -31.54 1.60
CA PRO A 39 -32.40 -31.88 0.39
C PRO A 39 -30.96 -31.41 0.46
N ILE A 40 -29.99 -32.25 0.10
CA ILE A 40 -28.54 -31.91 0.12
C ILE A 40 -28.24 -30.70 -0.74
N ASP A 41 -28.91 -30.55 -1.88
CA ASP A 41 -28.71 -29.40 -2.78
C ASP A 41 -29.11 -28.08 -2.13
N LEU A 42 -30.14 -28.07 -1.29
CA LEU A 42 -30.56 -26.91 -0.52
C LEU A 42 -29.51 -26.55 0.54
N VAL A 43 -28.96 -27.54 1.25
CA VAL A 43 -27.85 -27.34 2.22
C VAL A 43 -26.64 -26.77 1.52
N LYS A 44 -26.22 -27.30 0.37
CA LYS A 44 -25.10 -26.78 -0.42
C LYS A 44 -25.32 -25.34 -0.87
N LYS A 45 -26.52 -25.01 -1.31
CA LYS A 45 -26.90 -23.67 -1.75
C LYS A 45 -26.83 -22.65 -0.60
N ALA A 46 -27.34 -23.02 0.57
CA ALA A 46 -27.27 -22.19 1.76
C ALA A 46 -25.83 -21.98 2.25
N LEU A 47 -25.02 -23.05 2.28
CA LEU A 47 -23.59 -22.95 2.58
C LEU A 47 -22.84 -22.07 1.59
N LYS A 48 -23.12 -22.18 0.29
CA LYS A 48 -22.52 -21.30 -0.73
C LYS A 48 -22.87 -19.85 -0.47
N LYS A 49 -24.14 -19.54 -0.20
CA LYS A 49 -24.61 -18.19 0.12
C LYS A 49 -23.89 -17.64 1.35
N ALA A 50 -23.82 -18.42 2.42
CA ALA A 50 -23.14 -18.06 3.67
C ALA A 50 -21.61 -17.90 3.48
N THR A 51 -20.99 -18.68 2.60
CA THR A 51 -19.57 -18.53 2.24
C THR A 51 -19.31 -17.25 1.48
N ILE A 52 -20.18 -16.88 0.53
CA ILE A 52 -20.06 -15.64 -0.25
C ILE A 52 -20.28 -14.41 0.64
N SER A 53 -21.23 -14.44 1.58
CA SER A 53 -21.45 -13.39 2.58
C SER A 53 -20.41 -13.35 3.70
N ARG A 54 -19.51 -14.34 3.77
CA ARG A 54 -18.47 -14.54 4.80
C ARG A 54 -19.02 -14.81 6.20
N GLU A 55 -20.21 -15.35 6.30
CA GLU A 55 -20.85 -15.77 7.55
C GLU A 55 -20.47 -17.21 7.93
N ALA A 56 -20.10 -18.04 6.94
CA ALA A 56 -19.61 -19.41 7.14
C ALA A 56 -18.32 -19.67 6.39
N LEU A 57 -17.48 -20.56 6.92
CA LEU A 57 -16.24 -21.02 6.31
C LEU A 57 -16.28 -22.56 6.20
N PRO A 58 -16.44 -23.13 4.99
CA PRO A 58 -16.35 -24.57 4.77
C PRO A 58 -14.93 -25.09 5.08
N VAL A 59 -14.85 -26.15 5.89
CA VAL A 59 -13.57 -26.79 6.28
C VAL A 59 -13.55 -28.21 5.77
N PHE A 60 -12.49 -28.59 5.05
CA PHE A 60 -12.25 -29.92 4.54
C PHE A 60 -11.06 -30.57 5.21
N VAL A 61 -11.15 -31.85 5.50
CA VAL A 61 -10.06 -32.63 6.10
C VAL A 61 -9.57 -33.66 5.11
N GLY A 62 -8.25 -33.77 4.96
CA GLY A 62 -7.66 -34.70 4.00
C GLY A 62 -6.15 -34.93 4.27
N SER A 63 -5.56 -35.75 3.43
CA SER A 63 -4.11 -36.01 3.40
C SER A 63 -3.62 -36.01 1.95
N SER A 64 -3.01 -34.91 1.53
CA SER A 64 -2.44 -34.78 0.19
C SER A 64 -1.35 -35.80 -0.11
N LEU A 65 -0.55 -36.18 0.90
CA LEU A 65 0.49 -37.21 0.78
C LEU A 65 -0.10 -38.62 0.47
N LYS A 66 -1.33 -38.87 0.93
CA LYS A 66 -2.02 -40.18 0.75
C LYS A 66 -3.13 -40.10 -0.29
N ASP A 67 -3.27 -38.98 -1.02
CA ASP A 67 -4.35 -38.70 -1.98
C ASP A 67 -5.77 -38.87 -1.40
N ILE A 68 -5.92 -38.63 -0.07
CA ILE A 68 -7.21 -38.74 0.62
C ILE A 68 -7.85 -37.36 0.69
N GLY A 69 -9.11 -37.23 0.23
CA GLY A 69 -9.92 -36.02 0.32
C GLY A 69 -9.59 -34.93 -0.71
N VAL A 70 -8.65 -35.16 -1.65
CA VAL A 70 -8.24 -34.16 -2.66
C VAL A 70 -9.40 -33.85 -3.61
N GLN A 71 -10.12 -34.87 -4.09
CA GLN A 71 -11.29 -34.68 -4.96
C GLN A 71 -12.41 -33.91 -4.26
N SER A 72 -12.72 -34.27 -3.01
CA SER A 72 -13.73 -33.55 -2.21
C SER A 72 -13.39 -32.10 -1.98
N LEU A 73 -12.08 -31.77 -1.81
CA LEU A 73 -11.63 -30.40 -1.71
C LEU A 73 -11.84 -29.64 -3.04
N LEU A 74 -11.50 -30.27 -4.18
CA LEU A 74 -11.69 -29.65 -5.50
C LEU A 74 -13.18 -29.43 -5.80
N ASP A 75 -14.03 -30.41 -5.47
CA ASP A 75 -15.50 -30.29 -5.58
C ASP A 75 -16.01 -29.15 -4.69
N GLY A 76 -15.49 -29.05 -3.44
CA GLY A 76 -15.82 -27.98 -2.53
C GLY A 76 -15.40 -26.58 -3.03
N VAL A 77 -14.29 -26.47 -3.76
CA VAL A 77 -13.90 -25.22 -4.43
C VAL A 77 -14.95 -24.81 -5.47
N ILE A 78 -15.45 -25.77 -6.26
CA ILE A 78 -16.47 -25.52 -7.28
C ILE A 78 -17.83 -25.20 -6.64
N ASP A 79 -18.20 -25.94 -5.60
CA ASP A 79 -19.51 -25.83 -4.95
C ASP A 79 -19.66 -24.53 -4.13
N TYR A 80 -18.61 -24.09 -3.44
CA TYR A 80 -18.72 -23.02 -2.41
C TYR A 80 -18.02 -21.73 -2.74
N LEU A 81 -16.96 -21.70 -3.58
CA LEU A 81 -16.33 -20.43 -3.94
C LEU A 81 -17.14 -19.68 -5.01
N PRO A 82 -17.25 -18.35 -4.90
CA PRO A 82 -18.00 -17.57 -5.88
C PRO A 82 -17.27 -17.46 -7.21
N SER A 83 -18.02 -17.52 -8.30
CA SER A 83 -17.57 -17.06 -9.60
C SER A 83 -17.55 -15.52 -9.65
N PRO A 84 -16.84 -14.90 -10.60
CA PRO A 84 -16.82 -13.43 -10.73
C PRO A 84 -18.20 -12.78 -10.91
N SER A 85 -19.18 -13.52 -11.42
CA SER A 85 -20.56 -13.06 -11.59
C SER A 85 -21.42 -13.15 -10.32
N GLU A 86 -20.98 -13.89 -9.32
CA GLU A 86 -21.69 -14.10 -8.04
C GLU A 86 -21.17 -13.17 -6.92
N VAL A 87 -20.03 -12.49 -7.16
CA VAL A 87 -19.47 -11.53 -6.22
C VAL A 87 -20.22 -10.19 -6.33
N PRO A 88 -20.46 -9.47 -5.22
CA PRO A 88 -21.03 -8.12 -5.28
C PRO A 88 -20.26 -7.21 -6.22
N PRO A 89 -20.92 -6.26 -6.92
CA PRO A 89 -20.26 -5.32 -7.81
C PRO A 89 -19.15 -4.55 -7.09
N LEU A 90 -18.00 -4.39 -7.76
CA LEU A 90 -16.93 -3.54 -7.25
C LEU A 90 -17.34 -2.07 -7.42
N VAL A 91 -16.97 -1.22 -6.47
CA VAL A 91 -17.22 0.23 -6.54
C VAL A 91 -15.96 0.92 -7.02
N GLY A 92 -16.06 1.68 -8.11
CA GLY A 92 -15.01 2.58 -8.60
C GLY A 92 -15.41 4.04 -8.43
N ILE A 93 -14.48 4.95 -8.61
CA ILE A 93 -14.67 6.40 -8.53
C ILE A 93 -14.54 7.02 -9.92
N ASN A 94 -15.56 7.75 -10.35
CA ASN A 94 -15.46 8.52 -11.59
C ASN A 94 -14.63 9.78 -11.36
N GLN A 95 -13.49 9.91 -12.03
CA GLN A 95 -12.53 11.02 -11.87
C GLN A 95 -13.08 12.42 -12.19
N LYS A 96 -14.13 12.53 -13.02
CA LYS A 96 -14.71 13.85 -13.37
C LYS A 96 -15.82 14.27 -12.40
N THR A 97 -16.64 13.32 -11.96
CA THR A 97 -17.80 13.61 -11.13
C THR A 97 -17.57 13.33 -9.67
N GLU A 98 -16.45 12.70 -9.32
CA GLU A 98 -16.08 12.23 -7.97
C GLU A 98 -17.15 11.33 -7.31
N LYS A 99 -18.02 10.73 -8.14
CA LYS A 99 -19.09 9.85 -7.68
C LYS A 99 -18.68 8.38 -7.77
N ASN A 100 -19.18 7.62 -6.82
CA ASN A 100 -19.07 6.17 -6.86
C ASN A 100 -19.88 5.60 -8.01
N VAL A 101 -19.29 4.61 -8.71
CA VAL A 101 -19.88 3.89 -9.83
C VAL A 101 -19.74 2.40 -9.57
N GLU A 102 -20.83 1.65 -9.61
CA GLU A 102 -20.80 0.21 -9.53
C GLU A 102 -20.31 -0.39 -10.85
N ILE A 103 -19.38 -1.35 -10.72
CA ILE A 103 -18.77 -2.07 -11.84
C ILE A 103 -19.33 -3.48 -11.83
N VAL A 104 -20.29 -3.69 -12.69
CA VAL A 104 -20.97 -4.98 -12.84
C VAL A 104 -20.16 -5.87 -13.78
N TYR A 105 -20.11 -7.17 -13.49
CA TYR A 105 -19.52 -8.18 -14.35
C TYR A 105 -20.25 -8.27 -15.70
N GLU A 106 -19.63 -7.75 -16.77
CA GLU A 106 -20.16 -7.80 -18.14
C GLU A 106 -18.98 -7.93 -19.13
N LYS A 107 -19.08 -8.92 -20.06
CA LYS A 107 -18.01 -9.21 -21.04
C LYS A 107 -18.03 -8.28 -22.25
N ASP A 108 -19.21 -7.83 -22.65
CA ASP A 108 -19.43 -7.08 -23.91
C ASP A 108 -19.23 -5.57 -23.78
N LYS A 109 -18.83 -5.09 -22.63
CA LYS A 109 -18.58 -3.68 -22.36
C LYS A 109 -17.11 -3.27 -22.63
N ALA A 110 -16.85 -1.98 -22.48
CA ALA A 110 -15.51 -1.46 -22.58
C ALA A 110 -14.61 -2.02 -21.48
N PRO A 111 -13.35 -2.42 -21.76
CA PRO A 111 -12.49 -3.06 -20.75
C PRO A 111 -12.16 -2.14 -19.59
N LEU A 112 -12.14 -2.72 -18.38
CA LEU A 112 -11.65 -2.11 -17.15
C LEU A 112 -10.96 -3.18 -16.31
N ALA A 113 -9.71 -2.92 -15.92
CA ALA A 113 -8.89 -3.86 -15.17
C ALA A 113 -7.94 -3.13 -14.20
N LEU A 114 -7.45 -3.87 -13.21
CA LEU A 114 -6.47 -3.42 -12.23
C LEU A 114 -5.16 -4.16 -12.44
N ILE A 115 -4.05 -3.42 -12.47
CA ILE A 115 -2.71 -4.00 -12.35
C ILE A 115 -2.46 -4.22 -10.86
N PHE A 116 -2.55 -5.46 -10.39
CA PHE A 116 -2.41 -5.76 -8.95
C PHE A 116 -1.02 -6.23 -8.55
N LYS A 117 -0.17 -6.59 -9.53
CA LYS A 117 1.21 -7.02 -9.32
C LYS A 117 2.02 -6.75 -10.58
N ILE A 118 3.30 -6.37 -10.39
CA ILE A 118 4.31 -6.37 -11.45
C ILE A 118 5.45 -7.29 -11.05
N GLN A 119 5.97 -8.01 -12.00
CA GLN A 119 7.16 -8.85 -11.85
C GLN A 119 8.06 -8.61 -13.05
N VAL A 120 9.33 -8.41 -12.83
CA VAL A 120 10.28 -8.24 -13.93
C VAL A 120 10.83 -9.60 -14.36
N ASP A 121 10.60 -9.93 -15.62
CA ASP A 121 11.22 -11.09 -16.29
C ASP A 121 12.45 -10.62 -17.07
N ARG A 122 13.49 -11.46 -17.11
CA ARG A 122 14.77 -11.10 -17.74
C ARG A 122 14.66 -10.93 -19.27
N GLU A 123 13.78 -11.71 -19.89
CA GLU A 123 13.63 -11.74 -21.35
C GLU A 123 12.41 -10.91 -21.82
N ALA A 124 11.29 -11.01 -21.12
CA ALA A 124 10.04 -10.35 -21.49
C ALA A 124 9.91 -8.93 -20.91
N GLY A 125 10.77 -8.52 -19.98
CA GLY A 125 10.66 -7.26 -19.27
C GLY A 125 9.52 -7.24 -18.24
N PRO A 126 8.86 -6.10 -17.99
CA PRO A 126 7.80 -6.00 -16.99
C PRO A 126 6.57 -6.84 -17.37
N LEU A 127 6.24 -7.79 -16.51
CA LEU A 127 5.03 -8.62 -16.55
C LEU A 127 3.97 -7.97 -15.67
N ASN A 128 2.96 -7.37 -16.29
CA ASN A 128 1.88 -6.70 -15.57
C ASN A 128 0.74 -7.70 -15.33
N PHE A 129 0.61 -8.18 -14.10
CA PHE A 129 -0.49 -9.06 -13.68
C PHE A 129 -1.76 -8.22 -13.51
N VAL A 130 -2.79 -8.56 -14.26
CA VAL A 130 -4.04 -7.82 -14.31
C VAL A 130 -5.22 -8.70 -13.94
N ARG A 131 -6.18 -8.11 -13.21
CA ARG A 131 -7.53 -8.65 -13.03
C ARG A 131 -8.48 -7.82 -13.88
N VAL A 132 -9.18 -8.48 -14.80
CA VAL A 132 -10.22 -7.83 -15.61
C VAL A 132 -11.55 -7.88 -14.85
N TYR A 133 -12.13 -6.73 -14.55
CA TYR A 133 -13.42 -6.64 -13.86
C TYR A 133 -14.59 -6.47 -14.82
N HIS A 134 -14.33 -5.89 -16.00
CA HIS A 134 -15.37 -5.50 -16.95
C HIS A 134 -14.81 -5.54 -18.38
N GLY A 135 -15.60 -5.99 -19.34
CA GLY A 135 -15.22 -6.04 -20.76
C GLY A 135 -14.15 -7.07 -21.10
N THR A 136 -13.52 -6.88 -22.26
CA THR A 136 -12.50 -7.79 -22.81
C THR A 136 -11.29 -7.01 -23.31
N ILE A 137 -10.10 -7.42 -22.89
CA ILE A 137 -8.80 -6.87 -23.32
C ILE A 137 -8.24 -7.78 -24.41
N LYS A 138 -7.93 -7.24 -25.59
CA LYS A 138 -7.41 -8.00 -26.75
C LYS A 138 -5.94 -7.68 -27.03
N LYS A 139 -5.19 -8.72 -27.43
CA LYS A 139 -3.82 -8.57 -27.92
C LYS A 139 -3.74 -7.60 -29.11
N GLY A 140 -2.69 -6.76 -29.14
CA GLY A 140 -2.44 -5.83 -30.23
C GLY A 140 -3.22 -4.51 -30.12
N THR A 141 -4.16 -4.36 -29.19
CA THR A 141 -4.96 -3.15 -29.01
C THR A 141 -4.25 -2.11 -28.14
N ALA A 142 -4.69 -0.87 -28.28
CA ALA A 142 -4.33 0.19 -27.35
C ALA A 142 -5.26 0.17 -26.14
N ILE A 143 -4.72 0.48 -24.97
CA ILE A 143 -5.44 0.63 -23.71
C ILE A 143 -4.96 1.88 -22.98
N MET A 144 -5.81 2.51 -22.21
CA MET A 144 -5.47 3.70 -21.42
C MET A 144 -5.08 3.27 -20.00
N ASN A 145 -3.91 3.67 -19.53
CA ASN A 145 -3.63 3.73 -18.10
C ASN A 145 -4.37 4.95 -17.54
N ILE A 146 -5.50 4.71 -16.88
CA ILE A 146 -6.41 5.76 -16.40
C ILE A 146 -5.78 6.52 -15.24
N SER A 147 -5.06 5.83 -14.35
CA SER A 147 -4.37 6.43 -13.20
C SER A 147 -3.35 7.48 -13.62
N LYS A 148 -2.62 7.21 -14.72
CA LYS A 148 -1.55 8.09 -15.24
C LYS A 148 -1.96 8.92 -16.45
N LYS A 149 -3.16 8.70 -16.99
CA LYS A 149 -3.65 9.35 -18.23
C LYS A 149 -2.71 9.14 -19.42
N LYS A 150 -2.11 7.94 -19.52
CA LYS A 150 -1.18 7.56 -20.59
C LYS A 150 -1.70 6.39 -21.40
N ARG A 151 -1.46 6.44 -22.71
CA ARG A 151 -1.84 5.37 -23.63
C ARG A 151 -0.75 4.30 -23.65
N GLU A 152 -1.15 3.05 -23.45
CA GLU A 152 -0.30 1.86 -23.47
C GLU A 152 -0.73 0.90 -24.58
N ARG A 153 0.09 -0.07 -24.92
CA ARG A 153 -0.21 -1.09 -25.91
C ARG A 153 -0.10 -2.49 -25.34
N VAL A 154 -1.12 -3.29 -25.57
CA VAL A 154 -1.16 -4.71 -25.23
C VAL A 154 -0.39 -5.51 -26.27
N ASN A 155 0.91 -5.70 -26.09
CA ASN A 155 1.72 -6.43 -27.08
C ASN A 155 1.48 -7.93 -27.02
N ARG A 156 1.46 -8.52 -25.83
CA ARG A 156 1.21 -9.95 -25.58
C ARG A 156 0.33 -10.09 -24.35
N ILE A 157 -0.45 -11.18 -24.34
CA ILE A 157 -1.25 -11.59 -23.21
C ILE A 157 -0.80 -13.01 -22.85
N LEU A 158 -0.52 -13.27 -21.57
CA LEU A 158 -0.05 -14.55 -21.08
C LEU A 158 -0.94 -15.04 -19.94
N ARG A 159 -1.22 -16.35 -19.89
CA ARG A 159 -1.67 -17.06 -18.71
C ARG A 159 -0.46 -17.70 -18.05
N MET A 160 -0.24 -17.41 -16.78
CA MET A 160 0.92 -17.92 -16.03
C MET A 160 0.53 -19.13 -15.18
N HIS A 161 1.35 -20.17 -15.26
CA HIS A 161 1.32 -21.33 -14.38
C HIS A 161 2.72 -21.49 -13.76
N ALA A 162 2.93 -20.93 -12.59
CA ALA A 162 4.24 -20.81 -11.95
C ALA A 162 5.26 -20.16 -12.92
N ASN A 163 6.24 -20.95 -13.42
CA ASN A 163 7.27 -20.51 -14.37
C ASN A 163 6.95 -20.83 -15.84
N ARG A 164 5.75 -21.38 -16.12
CA ARG A 164 5.29 -21.63 -17.48
C ARG A 164 4.28 -20.58 -17.91
N SER A 165 4.35 -20.17 -19.16
CA SER A 165 3.40 -19.20 -19.74
C SER A 165 2.74 -19.79 -20.99
N GLU A 166 1.45 -19.51 -21.12
CA GLU A 166 0.63 -19.80 -22.31
C GLU A 166 0.21 -18.46 -22.91
N GLU A 167 0.39 -18.28 -24.21
CA GLU A 167 -0.02 -17.05 -24.88
C GLU A 167 -1.51 -17.08 -25.21
N LEU A 168 -2.23 -16.01 -24.84
CA LEU A 168 -3.65 -15.83 -25.08
C LEU A 168 -3.88 -14.73 -26.10
N THR A 169 -5.04 -14.75 -26.76
CA THR A 169 -5.50 -13.71 -27.68
C THR A 169 -6.24 -12.59 -26.95
N GLU A 170 -6.90 -12.91 -25.84
CA GLU A 170 -7.70 -11.96 -25.07
C GLU A 170 -7.84 -12.40 -23.61
N LEU A 171 -8.23 -11.44 -22.75
CA LEU A 171 -8.67 -11.66 -21.37
C LEU A 171 -10.07 -11.09 -21.21
N GLU A 172 -10.98 -11.89 -20.71
CA GLU A 172 -12.37 -11.49 -20.46
C GLU A 172 -12.57 -11.02 -19.01
N ALA A 173 -13.71 -10.36 -18.76
CA ALA A 173 -14.13 -10.04 -17.41
C ALA A 173 -14.08 -11.29 -16.51
N GLY A 174 -13.48 -11.16 -15.33
CA GLY A 174 -13.25 -12.26 -14.40
C GLY A 174 -11.89 -12.95 -14.54
N ASP A 175 -11.19 -12.79 -15.66
CA ASP A 175 -9.87 -13.39 -15.86
C ASP A 175 -8.77 -12.67 -15.08
N ILE A 176 -7.75 -13.46 -14.73
CA ILE A 176 -6.44 -12.99 -14.28
C ILE A 176 -5.42 -13.41 -15.34
N GLY A 177 -4.66 -12.46 -15.84
CA GLY A 177 -3.61 -12.73 -16.81
C GLY A 177 -2.46 -11.76 -16.70
N VAL A 178 -1.50 -11.89 -17.60
CA VAL A 178 -0.32 -11.02 -17.66
C VAL A 178 -0.33 -10.27 -18.97
N ILE A 179 -0.15 -8.96 -18.91
CA ILE A 179 0.03 -8.11 -20.08
C ILE A 179 1.51 -7.71 -20.17
N VAL A 180 2.10 -7.93 -21.35
CA VAL A 180 3.46 -7.52 -21.69
C VAL A 180 3.39 -6.34 -22.66
N GLY A 181 4.26 -5.35 -22.44
CA GLY A 181 4.40 -4.22 -23.35
C GLY A 181 4.10 -2.86 -22.74
N PHE A 182 3.63 -2.82 -21.49
CA PHE A 182 3.45 -1.55 -20.77
C PHE A 182 4.81 -0.97 -20.35
N LYS A 183 4.98 0.31 -20.56
CA LYS A 183 6.20 1.05 -20.21
C LYS A 183 6.09 1.74 -18.87
N GLU A 184 4.89 2.17 -18.52
CA GLU A 184 4.63 3.04 -17.37
C GLU A 184 3.72 2.39 -16.33
N GLY A 185 3.31 1.12 -16.54
CA GLY A 185 2.46 0.39 -15.61
C GLY A 185 3.07 0.35 -14.21
N ARG A 186 2.26 0.53 -13.17
CA ARG A 186 2.61 0.31 -11.76
C ARG A 186 1.55 -0.52 -11.08
N THR A 187 1.94 -1.22 -10.03
CA THR A 187 1.00 -1.91 -9.15
C THR A 187 0.00 -0.89 -8.57
N GLY A 188 -1.30 -1.17 -8.67
CA GLY A 188 -2.37 -0.27 -8.29
C GLY A 188 -2.96 0.55 -9.46
N ASP A 189 -2.33 0.56 -10.63
CA ASP A 189 -2.86 1.31 -11.76
C ASP A 189 -4.14 0.68 -12.32
N THR A 190 -5.13 1.51 -12.57
CA THR A 190 -6.34 1.14 -13.32
C THR A 190 -6.10 1.33 -14.81
N ILE A 191 -6.41 0.31 -15.60
CA ILE A 191 -6.34 0.33 -17.05
C ILE A 191 -7.72 0.10 -17.67
N GLY A 192 -8.01 0.74 -18.79
CA GLY A 192 -9.32 0.63 -19.45
C GLY A 192 -9.34 1.19 -20.84
N SER A 193 -10.55 1.33 -21.42
CA SER A 193 -10.73 1.92 -22.75
C SER A 193 -10.36 3.40 -22.80
N GLU A 194 -10.06 3.92 -24.01
CA GLU A 194 -9.94 5.36 -24.22
C GLU A 194 -11.27 6.05 -23.85
N GLY A 195 -11.19 7.04 -22.97
CA GLY A 195 -12.37 7.74 -22.46
C GLY A 195 -13.00 7.15 -21.18
N ALA A 196 -12.59 5.98 -20.73
CA ALA A 196 -12.93 5.51 -19.40
C ALA A 196 -12.35 6.44 -18.33
N GLN A 197 -13.19 6.82 -17.35
CA GLN A 197 -12.83 7.78 -16.31
C GLN A 197 -13.08 7.22 -14.93
N ILE A 198 -13.14 5.90 -14.82
CA ILE A 198 -13.39 5.17 -13.59
C ILE A 198 -12.06 4.68 -13.06
N LEU A 199 -11.69 5.12 -11.87
CA LEU A 199 -10.62 4.51 -11.08
C LEU A 199 -11.22 3.39 -10.25
N LEU A 200 -10.57 2.25 -10.28
CA LEU A 200 -10.76 1.20 -9.29
C LEU A 200 -10.13 1.63 -7.97
N GLU A 201 -10.36 0.85 -6.91
CA GLU A 201 -9.81 1.14 -5.60
C GLU A 201 -8.30 1.40 -5.67
N GLU A 202 -7.87 2.52 -5.11
CA GLU A 202 -6.45 2.86 -5.00
C GLU A 202 -5.83 2.02 -3.89
N MET A 203 -4.82 1.23 -4.25
CA MET A 203 -4.07 0.47 -3.25
C MET A 203 -3.19 1.42 -2.45
N HIS A 204 -3.44 1.50 -1.14
CA HIS A 204 -2.62 2.26 -0.22
C HIS A 204 -1.42 1.42 0.22
N PHE A 205 -0.24 1.87 -0.15
CA PHE A 205 1.02 1.24 0.29
C PHE A 205 1.62 2.05 1.44
N PRO A 206 2.16 1.38 2.46
CA PRO A 206 2.83 2.08 3.56
C PRO A 206 4.09 2.79 3.08
N ILE A 207 4.40 3.90 3.74
CA ILE A 207 5.56 4.73 3.41
C ILE A 207 6.85 4.05 3.91
N PRO A 208 7.92 4.00 3.12
CA PRO A 208 9.22 3.51 3.56
C PRO A 208 9.73 4.22 4.81
N VAL A 209 10.29 3.46 5.75
CA VAL A 209 10.71 3.98 7.07
C VAL A 209 12.20 3.80 7.35
N ILE A 210 12.90 2.99 6.57
CA ILE A 210 14.37 2.80 6.64
C ILE A 210 14.98 3.18 5.31
N SER A 211 16.14 3.80 5.38
CA SER A 211 16.95 4.16 4.21
C SER A 211 18.39 3.68 4.37
N ILE A 212 19.01 3.28 3.28
CA ILE A 212 20.43 2.96 3.20
C ILE A 212 21.06 3.59 1.96
N ALA A 213 22.31 4.02 2.07
CA ALA A 213 23.08 4.44 0.92
C ALA A 213 23.58 3.21 0.14
N ILE A 214 23.52 3.27 -1.17
CA ILE A 214 24.06 2.26 -2.06
C ILE A 214 24.97 2.92 -3.11
N GLU A 215 26.19 2.42 -3.25
CA GLU A 215 27.18 2.99 -4.16
C GLU A 215 27.64 1.94 -5.16
N PRO A 216 27.66 2.22 -6.46
CA PRO A 216 28.21 1.31 -7.44
C PRO A 216 29.74 1.21 -7.29
N ASN A 217 30.32 0.04 -7.50
CA ASN A 217 31.78 -0.12 -7.41
C ASN A 217 32.52 0.55 -8.57
N THR A 218 31.88 0.67 -9.72
CA THR A 218 32.45 1.31 -10.92
C THR A 218 31.43 2.27 -11.56
N LEU A 219 31.91 3.24 -12.35
CA LEU A 219 31.03 4.14 -13.09
C LEU A 219 30.09 3.39 -14.04
N SER A 220 30.56 2.32 -14.68
CA SER A 220 29.74 1.50 -15.59
C SER A 220 28.64 0.72 -14.86
N ASP A 221 28.78 0.48 -13.55
CA ASP A 221 27.75 -0.17 -12.75
C ASP A 221 26.69 0.85 -12.28
N GLY A 222 26.98 2.15 -12.34
CA GLY A 222 26.07 3.21 -11.92
C GLY A 222 24.77 3.23 -12.73
N ASP A 223 24.88 3.20 -14.07
CA ASP A 223 23.70 3.20 -14.94
C ASP A 223 22.88 1.91 -14.77
N LYS A 224 23.58 0.75 -14.71
CA LYS A 224 22.92 -0.53 -14.46
C LYS A 224 22.22 -0.59 -13.11
N LEU A 225 22.82 0.02 -12.09
CA LEU A 225 22.22 0.10 -10.75
C LEU A 225 20.93 0.94 -10.78
N ARG A 226 20.94 2.10 -11.45
CA ARG A 226 19.75 2.94 -11.60
C ARG A 226 18.62 2.24 -12.35
N ASP A 227 18.95 1.57 -13.47
CA ASP A 227 18.00 0.79 -14.24
C ASP A 227 17.37 -0.32 -13.38
N ALA A 228 18.21 -1.07 -12.65
CA ALA A 228 17.73 -2.12 -11.77
C ALA A 228 16.87 -1.62 -10.60
N LEU A 229 17.25 -0.48 -9.99
CA LEU A 229 16.45 0.15 -8.94
C LEU A 229 15.11 0.64 -9.48
N SER A 230 15.09 1.18 -10.69
CA SER A 230 13.86 1.58 -11.37
C SER A 230 12.92 0.39 -11.59
N LEU A 231 13.46 -0.76 -12.00
CA LEU A 231 12.69 -2.00 -12.15
C LEU A 231 12.14 -2.51 -10.81
N LEU A 232 12.96 -2.52 -9.76
CA LEU A 232 12.52 -2.93 -8.42
C LEU A 232 11.42 -2.01 -7.87
N ALA A 233 11.52 -0.70 -8.10
CA ALA A 233 10.50 0.27 -7.70
C ALA A 233 9.18 0.15 -8.51
N GLN A 234 9.22 -0.46 -9.70
CA GLN A 234 8.01 -0.83 -10.43
C GLN A 234 7.33 -2.06 -9.85
N GLU A 235 8.13 -3.05 -9.38
CA GLU A 235 7.60 -4.26 -8.76
C GLU A 235 7.01 -3.99 -7.38
N ASP A 236 7.71 -3.20 -6.57
CA ASP A 236 7.40 -2.98 -5.16
C ASP A 236 7.13 -1.49 -4.86
N PRO A 237 5.87 -1.09 -4.70
CA PRO A 237 5.50 0.29 -4.38
C PRO A 237 6.00 0.77 -3.00
N THR A 238 6.39 -0.14 -2.10
CA THR A 238 6.95 0.18 -0.78
C THR A 238 8.46 0.40 -0.80
N PHE A 239 9.07 0.24 -1.97
CA PHE A 239 10.47 0.52 -2.23
C PHE A 239 10.62 1.81 -3.04
N THR A 240 11.51 2.69 -2.60
CA THR A 240 11.85 3.93 -3.32
C THR A 240 13.35 4.12 -3.39
N TYR A 241 13.80 4.88 -4.38
CA TYR A 241 15.20 5.31 -4.47
C TYR A 241 15.29 6.77 -4.91
N ARG A 242 16.33 7.46 -4.47
CA ARG A 242 16.61 8.85 -4.82
C ARG A 242 18.11 9.13 -4.83
N ASP A 243 18.52 10.09 -5.61
CA ASP A 243 19.84 10.69 -5.48
C ASP A 243 19.81 11.69 -4.32
N ASP A 244 20.82 11.65 -3.48
CA ASP A 244 21.04 12.64 -2.45
C ASP A 244 21.85 13.79 -3.06
N GLU A 245 21.25 14.97 -3.13
CA GLU A 245 21.86 16.14 -3.80
C GLU A 245 23.09 16.69 -3.07
N GLU A 246 23.18 16.47 -1.75
CA GLU A 246 24.29 16.97 -0.93
C GLU A 246 25.49 16.03 -0.98
N THR A 247 25.25 14.72 -0.88
CA THR A 247 26.33 13.72 -0.81
C THR A 247 26.64 13.07 -2.15
N GLY A 248 25.75 13.21 -3.13
CA GLY A 248 25.81 12.51 -4.42
C GLY A 248 25.61 11.00 -4.33
N GLN A 249 25.19 10.50 -3.16
CA GLN A 249 24.93 9.09 -2.93
C GLN A 249 23.53 8.70 -3.42
N LEU A 250 23.39 7.46 -3.85
CA LEU A 250 22.10 6.89 -4.16
C LEU A 250 21.49 6.27 -2.89
N ILE A 251 20.35 6.77 -2.47
CA ILE A 251 19.64 6.32 -1.26
C ILE A 251 18.48 5.42 -1.68
N ILE A 252 18.41 4.23 -1.11
CA ILE A 252 17.28 3.30 -1.25
C ILE A 252 16.52 3.23 0.07
N SER A 253 15.19 3.20 -0.01
CA SER A 253 14.31 3.22 1.16
C SER A 253 13.28 2.10 1.09
N GLY A 254 12.96 1.50 2.23
CA GLY A 254 12.04 0.36 2.34
C GLY A 254 11.39 0.26 3.72
N MET A 255 10.60 -0.80 3.90
CA MET A 255 9.77 -1.02 5.09
C MET A 255 10.52 -1.56 6.30
N GLY A 256 11.74 -2.02 6.13
CA GLY A 256 12.53 -2.61 7.20
C GLY A 256 13.87 -3.14 6.72
N GLU A 257 14.73 -3.49 7.68
CA GLU A 257 16.09 -3.98 7.44
C GLU A 257 16.08 -5.23 6.55
N LEU A 258 15.26 -6.23 6.87
CA LEU A 258 15.12 -7.45 6.08
C LEU A 258 14.63 -7.17 4.65
N HIS A 259 13.70 -6.23 4.49
CA HIS A 259 13.20 -5.82 3.18
C HIS A 259 14.35 -5.29 2.30
N LEU A 260 15.14 -4.37 2.81
CA LEU A 260 16.29 -3.83 2.08
C LEU A 260 17.37 -4.89 1.83
N ASP A 261 17.62 -5.79 2.77
CA ASP A 261 18.56 -6.91 2.59
C ASP A 261 18.16 -7.86 1.45
N VAL A 262 16.86 -8.16 1.34
CA VAL A 262 16.32 -8.96 0.23
C VAL A 262 16.54 -8.24 -1.11
N LEU A 263 16.22 -6.94 -1.18
CA LEU A 263 16.40 -6.15 -2.40
C LEU A 263 17.89 -6.02 -2.80
N VAL A 264 18.76 -5.77 -1.84
CA VAL A 264 20.22 -5.76 -2.07
C VAL A 264 20.72 -7.12 -2.52
N THR A 265 20.20 -8.20 -1.95
CA THR A 265 20.54 -9.57 -2.38
C THR A 265 20.11 -9.82 -3.82
N ARG A 266 18.92 -9.36 -4.22
CA ARG A 266 18.44 -9.44 -5.61
C ARG A 266 19.33 -8.64 -6.56
N LEU A 267 19.70 -7.41 -6.21
CA LEU A 267 20.62 -6.57 -6.99
C LEU A 267 21.97 -7.25 -7.20
N THR A 268 22.57 -7.75 -6.12
CA THR A 268 23.94 -8.25 -6.16
C THR A 268 24.05 -9.68 -6.70
N LYS A 269 23.16 -10.60 -6.27
CA LYS A 269 23.24 -12.02 -6.65
C LYS A 269 22.45 -12.36 -7.91
N GLU A 270 21.25 -11.82 -8.06
CA GLU A 270 20.40 -12.16 -9.21
C GLU A 270 20.71 -11.27 -10.43
N MET A 271 20.78 -9.95 -10.22
CA MET A 271 21.08 -8.99 -11.30
C MET A 271 22.58 -8.79 -11.52
N LYS A 272 23.43 -9.35 -10.62
CA LYS A 272 24.91 -9.34 -10.70
C LYS A 272 25.52 -7.93 -10.74
N ILE A 273 24.90 -6.98 -10.05
CA ILE A 273 25.38 -5.60 -9.93
C ILE A 273 26.31 -5.51 -8.73
N GLN A 274 27.52 -4.99 -8.95
CA GLN A 274 28.50 -4.80 -7.88
C GLN A 274 28.24 -3.45 -7.19
N ALA A 275 27.77 -3.48 -5.95
CA ALA A 275 27.49 -2.29 -5.17
C ALA A 275 27.90 -2.43 -3.70
N ARG A 276 28.29 -1.34 -3.07
CA ARG A 276 28.55 -1.24 -1.63
C ARG A 276 27.30 -0.68 -0.95
N VAL A 277 26.99 -1.22 0.20
CA VAL A 277 25.80 -0.86 0.97
C VAL A 277 26.22 -0.24 2.30
N GLY A 278 25.67 0.93 2.60
CA GLY A 278 25.87 1.63 3.85
C GLY A 278 25.07 1.03 5.03
N LYS A 279 25.15 1.67 6.19
CA LYS A 279 24.35 1.27 7.36
C LYS A 279 22.92 1.81 7.25
N PRO A 280 21.92 1.07 7.72
CA PRO A 280 20.54 1.54 7.76
C PRO A 280 20.39 2.80 8.61
N GLN A 281 19.58 3.73 8.12
CA GLN A 281 19.22 4.96 8.82
C GLN A 281 17.71 5.08 8.90
N VAL A 282 17.23 5.62 10.03
CA VAL A 282 15.81 5.89 10.23
C VAL A 282 15.39 7.10 9.42
N THR A 283 14.32 7.00 8.68
CA THR A 283 13.72 8.16 8.00
C THR A 283 12.87 8.94 8.99
N TYR A 284 13.40 10.02 9.50
CA TYR A 284 12.68 10.95 10.36
C TYR A 284 11.73 11.82 9.54
N ARG A 285 10.80 12.48 10.24
CA ARG A 285 9.89 13.49 9.72
C ARG A 285 9.92 14.72 10.64
N GLU A 286 9.30 15.80 10.18
CA GLU A 286 9.08 16.98 10.98
C GLU A 286 7.60 17.29 11.09
N SER A 287 7.19 17.85 12.22
CA SER A 287 5.84 18.36 12.43
C SER A 287 5.88 19.54 13.38
N ILE A 288 4.73 20.13 13.68
CA ILE A 288 4.57 21.22 14.63
C ILE A 288 3.63 20.82 15.75
N THR A 289 3.77 21.46 16.92
CA THR A 289 2.89 21.20 18.06
C THR A 289 1.92 22.35 18.35
N GLN A 290 2.10 23.51 17.73
CA GLN A 290 1.31 24.71 17.97
C GLN A 290 0.82 25.31 16.65
N THR A 291 -0.31 25.98 16.69
CA THR A 291 -0.80 26.80 15.58
C THR A 291 -0.05 28.11 15.53
N ALA A 292 0.41 28.49 14.34
CA ALA A 292 1.01 29.80 14.11
C ALA A 292 0.47 30.42 12.81
N SER A 293 0.50 31.76 12.76
CA SER A 293 0.07 32.53 11.59
C SER A 293 1.05 33.67 11.33
N GLY A 294 1.24 33.98 10.05
CA GLY A 294 2.09 35.09 9.65
C GLY A 294 1.92 35.43 8.18
N SER A 295 2.55 36.49 7.76
CA SER A 295 2.56 36.91 6.37
C SER A 295 3.93 37.44 5.99
N GLU A 296 4.31 37.19 4.73
CA GLU A 296 5.58 37.65 4.16
C GLU A 296 5.34 38.34 2.82
N THR A 297 6.27 39.24 2.49
CA THR A 297 6.30 39.87 1.19
C THR A 297 7.68 39.65 0.57
N PHE A 298 7.68 39.09 -0.61
CA PHE A 298 8.89 38.86 -1.38
C PHE A 298 8.95 39.86 -2.52
N THR A 299 10.10 40.54 -2.67
CA THR A 299 10.34 41.47 -3.79
C THR A 299 11.75 41.25 -4.32
N LYS A 300 11.86 41.03 -5.63
CA LYS A 300 13.15 40.87 -6.32
C LYS A 300 13.11 41.47 -7.72
N VAL A 301 14.13 42.22 -8.05
CA VAL A 301 14.31 42.77 -9.42
C VAL A 301 15.06 41.74 -10.26
N LEU A 302 14.45 41.26 -11.32
CA LEU A 302 15.05 40.33 -12.29
C LEU A 302 14.95 40.94 -13.69
N ALA A 303 16.06 40.99 -14.39
CA ALA A 303 16.15 41.56 -15.75
C ALA A 303 15.49 42.98 -15.88
N GLY A 304 15.63 43.82 -14.84
CA GLY A 304 15.06 45.17 -14.83
C GLY A 304 13.54 45.23 -14.51
N LYS A 305 12.87 44.09 -14.28
CA LYS A 305 11.47 44.02 -13.86
C LYS A 305 11.37 43.66 -12.39
N GLU A 306 10.61 44.42 -11.63
CA GLU A 306 10.29 44.11 -10.24
C GLU A 306 9.28 42.94 -10.20
N ASN A 307 9.60 41.92 -9.39
CA ASN A 307 8.72 40.78 -9.14
C ASN A 307 8.40 40.77 -7.65
N SER A 308 7.10 40.87 -7.33
CA SER A 308 6.65 40.93 -5.94
C SER A 308 5.41 40.11 -5.70
N ALA A 309 5.37 39.47 -4.53
CA ALA A 309 4.21 38.73 -4.04
C ALA A 309 4.11 38.87 -2.52
N SER A 310 2.88 38.87 -1.99
CA SER A 310 2.64 38.80 -0.55
C SER A 310 1.72 37.62 -0.25
N VAL A 311 2.12 36.77 0.71
CA VAL A 311 1.41 35.55 1.10
C VAL A 311 1.28 35.51 2.60
N GLY A 312 0.04 35.28 3.09
CA GLY A 312 -0.22 35.03 4.50
C GLY A 312 -0.67 33.60 4.72
N LEU A 313 -0.09 32.93 5.71
CA LEU A 313 -0.31 31.52 6.04
C LEU A 313 -0.73 31.35 7.51
N THR A 314 -1.53 30.31 7.73
CA THR A 314 -1.76 29.72 9.05
C THR A 314 -1.38 28.25 8.98
N VAL A 315 -0.53 27.80 9.90
CA VAL A 315 -0.16 26.40 10.05
C VAL A 315 -0.80 25.81 11.30
N ARG A 316 -1.31 24.58 11.19
CA ARG A 316 -1.97 23.86 12.30
C ARG A 316 -1.45 22.42 12.38
N PRO A 317 -1.17 21.89 13.58
CA PRO A 317 -0.89 20.48 13.74
C PRO A 317 -2.14 19.64 13.45
N LEU A 318 -1.96 18.49 12.84
CA LEU A 318 -3.00 17.49 12.60
C LEU A 318 -2.73 16.25 13.46
N PRO A 319 -3.75 15.39 13.69
CA PRO A 319 -3.55 14.10 14.31
C PRO A 319 -2.55 13.24 13.55
N SER A 320 -1.83 12.36 14.28
CA SER A 320 -0.85 11.46 13.66
C SER A 320 -1.48 10.61 12.55
N GLY A 321 -0.76 10.48 11.44
CA GLY A 321 -1.21 9.75 10.26
C GLY A 321 -2.15 10.52 9.32
N SER A 322 -2.43 11.80 9.60
CA SER A 322 -3.28 12.65 8.74
C SER A 322 -2.55 13.17 7.50
N GLY A 323 -1.22 13.05 7.45
CA GLY A 323 -0.39 13.59 6.37
C GLY A 323 -0.37 15.11 6.32
N THR A 324 0.05 15.67 5.18
CA THR A 324 0.04 17.12 4.94
C THR A 324 -1.21 17.55 4.21
N LYS A 325 -1.80 18.67 4.63
CA LYS A 325 -3.00 19.23 4.01
C LYS A 325 -2.77 20.68 3.60
N TYR A 326 -3.13 20.99 2.36
CA TYR A 326 -3.11 22.35 1.82
C TYR A 326 -4.56 22.86 1.65
N VAL A 327 -4.82 24.04 2.16
CA VAL A 327 -6.12 24.74 2.02
C VAL A 327 -5.84 26.16 1.55
N CYS A 328 -6.60 26.68 0.60
CA CYS A 328 -6.54 28.05 0.17
C CYS A 328 -7.90 28.73 0.40
N SER A 329 -7.97 29.58 1.43
CA SER A 329 -9.15 30.38 1.77
C SER A 329 -9.10 31.77 1.14
N ALA A 330 -7.92 32.22 0.74
CA ALA A 330 -7.72 33.53 0.13
C ALA A 330 -8.30 33.59 -1.28
N LYS A 331 -9.18 34.56 -1.53
CA LYS A 331 -9.72 34.86 -2.87
C LYS A 331 -9.43 36.29 -3.23
N VAL A 332 -8.63 36.51 -4.30
CA VAL A 332 -8.26 37.86 -4.76
C VAL A 332 -8.92 38.12 -6.11
N LYS A 333 -9.67 39.19 -6.21
CA LYS A 333 -10.38 39.56 -7.45
C LYS A 333 -9.37 39.85 -8.57
N GLY A 334 -9.53 39.19 -9.70
CA GLY A 334 -8.70 39.40 -10.90
C GLY A 334 -7.36 38.67 -10.90
N MET A 335 -7.03 37.90 -9.88
CA MET A 335 -5.80 37.10 -9.82
C MET A 335 -5.96 35.82 -10.65
N PRO A 336 -5.11 35.57 -11.65
CA PRO A 336 -5.09 34.36 -12.44
C PRO A 336 -4.80 33.09 -11.62
N GLU A 337 -5.41 31.96 -11.99
CA GLU A 337 -5.25 30.67 -11.32
C GLU A 337 -3.81 30.18 -11.23
N VAL A 338 -2.99 30.50 -12.22
CA VAL A 338 -1.56 30.12 -12.27
C VAL A 338 -0.78 30.56 -11.03
N PHE A 339 -1.16 31.67 -10.41
CA PHE A 339 -0.49 32.17 -9.20
C PHE A 339 -0.91 31.40 -7.94
N TYR A 340 -2.16 30.92 -7.85
CA TYR A 340 -2.60 30.03 -6.79
C TYR A 340 -1.88 28.68 -6.87
N GLU A 341 -1.71 28.13 -8.09
CA GLU A 341 -0.91 26.92 -8.31
C GLU A 341 0.57 27.12 -7.99
N SER A 342 1.12 28.32 -8.22
CA SER A 342 2.49 28.65 -7.85
C SER A 342 2.69 28.70 -6.33
N VAL A 343 1.73 29.25 -5.58
CA VAL A 343 1.73 29.22 -4.12
C VAL A 343 1.69 27.79 -3.60
N LYS A 344 0.79 26.97 -4.15
CA LYS A 344 0.67 25.53 -3.79
C LYS A 344 1.97 24.78 -4.07
N ARG A 345 2.59 25.01 -5.22
CA ARG A 345 3.87 24.42 -5.58
C ARG A 345 4.98 24.81 -4.61
N GLY A 346 5.07 26.11 -4.23
CA GLY A 346 6.02 26.60 -3.24
C GLY A 346 5.86 25.95 -1.86
N ILE A 347 4.64 25.78 -1.38
CA ILE A 347 4.37 25.11 -0.09
C ILE A 347 4.70 23.60 -0.19
N ASN A 348 4.32 22.93 -1.28
CA ASN A 348 4.65 21.53 -1.46
C ASN A 348 6.16 21.25 -1.54
N ASN A 349 6.92 22.15 -2.14
CA ASN A 349 8.38 22.08 -2.17
C ASN A 349 8.96 22.32 -0.76
N ALA A 350 8.40 23.26 0.01
CA ALA A 350 8.80 23.54 1.38
C ALA A 350 8.51 22.35 2.31
N PHE A 351 7.42 21.59 2.12
CA PHE A 351 7.16 20.36 2.87
C PHE A 351 8.29 19.33 2.73
N LYS A 352 8.92 19.24 1.56
CA LYS A 352 10.05 18.33 1.32
C LYS A 352 11.37 18.84 1.91
N GLY A 353 11.51 20.15 2.06
CA GLY A 353 12.69 20.76 2.65
C GLY A 353 12.73 20.70 4.18
N GLY A 354 11.61 20.40 4.82
CA GLY A 354 11.49 20.41 6.29
C GLY A 354 11.33 21.81 6.87
N ILE A 355 11.42 21.90 8.20
CA ILE A 355 11.26 23.14 8.96
C ILE A 355 12.55 23.54 9.67
N GLN A 356 13.14 22.60 10.42
CA GLN A 356 14.32 22.86 11.27
C GLN A 356 15.42 21.82 11.08
N PHE A 357 15.07 20.59 10.76
CA PHE A 357 15.98 19.44 10.74
C PHE A 357 16.24 18.93 9.33
N GLY A 358 15.56 19.44 8.31
CA GLY A 358 15.71 19.06 6.91
C GLY A 358 14.99 17.76 6.52
N TYR A 359 14.00 17.33 7.30
CA TYR A 359 13.18 16.15 6.98
C TYR A 359 11.81 16.56 6.46
N ASP A 360 11.24 15.75 5.57
CA ASP A 360 9.90 15.97 5.05
C ASP A 360 8.88 16.20 6.18
N VAL A 361 8.00 17.14 5.99
CA VAL A 361 6.93 17.48 6.95
C VAL A 361 5.81 16.45 6.92
N CYS A 362 5.24 16.13 8.07
CA CYS A 362 4.05 15.30 8.21
C CYS A 362 3.03 15.90 9.20
N ASP A 363 1.79 15.43 9.12
CA ASP A 363 0.70 15.74 10.06
C ASP A 363 0.52 17.25 10.33
N MET A 364 0.43 18.03 9.25
CA MET A 364 0.29 19.47 9.29
C MET A 364 -0.71 19.97 8.23
N GLU A 365 -1.56 20.91 8.62
CA GLU A 365 -2.37 21.70 7.70
C GLU A 365 -1.76 23.07 7.48
N VAL A 366 -1.68 23.49 6.22
CA VAL A 366 -1.29 24.84 5.82
C VAL A 366 -2.46 25.50 5.11
N GLU A 367 -2.96 26.57 5.69
CA GLU A 367 -4.03 27.39 5.12
C GLU A 367 -3.45 28.73 4.60
N VAL A 368 -3.66 29.00 3.32
CA VAL A 368 -3.37 30.33 2.74
C VAL A 368 -4.52 31.26 3.10
N THR A 369 -4.27 32.21 3.98
CA THR A 369 -5.28 33.13 4.53
C THR A 369 -5.37 34.45 3.80
N SER A 370 -4.26 34.91 3.20
CA SER A 370 -4.24 36.17 2.43
C SER A 370 -3.24 36.12 1.27
N LEU A 371 -3.58 36.79 0.20
CA LEU A 371 -2.73 36.97 -0.99
C LEU A 371 -2.91 38.43 -1.47
N SER A 372 -1.85 39.03 -2.01
CA SER A 372 -1.95 40.31 -2.73
C SER A 372 -1.67 40.08 -4.22
N TYR A 373 -2.33 40.79 -5.09
CA TYR A 373 -2.12 40.72 -6.53
C TYR A 373 -1.92 42.12 -7.13
N ASN A 374 -0.83 42.26 -7.90
CA ASN A 374 -0.55 43.43 -8.71
C ASN A 374 -0.05 42.94 -10.08
N GLU A 375 -0.81 43.26 -11.13
CA GLU A 375 -0.53 42.80 -12.49
C GLU A 375 0.87 43.20 -13.02
N LEU A 376 1.41 44.32 -12.56
CA LEU A 376 2.70 44.84 -13.01
C LEU A 376 3.89 44.07 -12.41
N THR A 377 3.76 43.58 -11.18
CA THR A 377 4.86 42.94 -10.43
C THR A 377 4.63 41.45 -10.16
N ALA A 378 3.44 40.90 -10.47
CA ALA A 378 3.12 39.50 -10.26
C ALA A 378 3.95 38.60 -11.16
N SER A 379 4.51 37.51 -10.59
CA SER A 379 5.17 36.45 -11.32
C SER A 379 5.07 35.13 -10.56
N GLU A 380 5.02 34.01 -11.28
CA GLU A 380 4.98 32.68 -10.69
C GLU A 380 6.12 32.46 -9.71
N PHE A 381 7.33 32.83 -10.09
CA PHE A 381 8.52 32.77 -9.25
C PHE A 381 8.37 33.51 -7.92
N ALA A 382 7.79 34.75 -7.95
CA ALA A 382 7.62 35.53 -6.74
C ALA A 382 6.63 34.88 -5.76
N TYR A 383 5.52 34.33 -6.26
CA TYR A 383 4.54 33.62 -5.41
C TYR A 383 5.10 32.32 -4.85
N GLU A 384 5.80 31.54 -5.67
CA GLU A 384 6.44 30.29 -5.22
C GLU A 384 7.49 30.55 -4.14
N ALA A 385 8.39 31.51 -4.36
CA ALA A 385 9.42 31.90 -3.40
C ALA A 385 8.81 32.51 -2.12
N CYS A 386 7.83 33.40 -2.26
CA CYS A 386 7.16 34.04 -1.12
C CYS A 386 6.44 33.00 -0.25
N ALA A 387 5.74 32.05 -0.85
CA ALA A 387 5.04 30.97 -0.16
C ALA A 387 6.00 30.09 0.63
N ALA A 388 7.14 29.72 0.05
CA ALA A 388 8.16 28.92 0.72
C ALA A 388 8.80 29.67 1.91
N ILE A 389 9.16 30.95 1.73
CA ILE A 389 9.73 31.79 2.80
C ILE A 389 8.72 32.02 3.93
N CYS A 390 7.46 32.29 3.59
CA CYS A 390 6.39 32.46 4.56
C CYS A 390 6.15 31.18 5.36
N PHE A 391 6.13 30.03 4.68
CA PHE A 391 6.00 28.72 5.33
C PHE A 391 7.13 28.48 6.31
N ASP A 392 8.38 28.69 5.93
CA ASP A 392 9.54 28.48 6.79
C ASP A 392 9.43 29.33 8.07
N LYS A 393 9.21 30.65 7.96
CA LYS A 393 9.11 31.55 9.10
C LYS A 393 7.92 31.22 10.03
N VAL A 394 6.77 30.94 9.47
CA VAL A 394 5.57 30.65 10.27
C VAL A 394 5.72 29.30 10.97
N SER A 395 6.24 28.28 10.27
CA SER A 395 6.43 26.95 10.84
C SER A 395 7.50 26.90 11.94
N GLN A 396 8.58 27.69 11.82
CA GLN A 396 9.58 27.83 12.88
C GLN A 396 8.97 28.40 14.17
N SER A 397 7.98 29.28 14.09
CA SER A 397 7.28 29.84 15.26
C SER A 397 6.23 28.89 15.86
N ALA A 398 5.91 27.78 15.18
CA ALA A 398 4.89 26.82 15.57
C ALA A 398 5.41 25.66 16.45
N ASN A 399 6.60 25.81 17.06
CA ASN A 399 7.29 24.81 17.86
C ASN A 399 7.52 23.50 17.09
N PRO A 400 8.44 23.51 16.12
CA PRO A 400 8.76 22.33 15.29
C PRO A 400 9.36 21.20 16.12
N VAL A 401 8.99 19.96 15.80
CA VAL A 401 9.42 18.73 16.48
C VAL A 401 9.87 17.69 15.48
N LEU A 402 10.88 16.91 15.90
CA LEU A 402 11.33 15.74 15.15
C LEU A 402 10.40 14.56 15.42
N MET A 403 9.96 13.93 14.36
CA MET A 403 9.08 12.76 14.39
C MET A 403 9.85 11.51 14.01
N GLU A 404 9.70 10.44 14.79
CA GLU A 404 10.30 9.14 14.51
C GLU A 404 9.22 8.08 14.20
N PRO A 405 9.51 7.09 13.33
CA PRO A 405 8.58 6.03 13.03
C PRO A 405 8.45 5.07 14.20
N ILE A 406 7.22 4.83 14.62
CA ILE A 406 6.84 3.81 15.59
C ILE A 406 6.39 2.58 14.83
N MET A 407 6.92 1.43 15.24
CA MET A 407 6.61 0.13 14.66
C MET A 407 5.66 -0.64 15.58
N LYS A 408 4.66 -1.23 15.00
CA LYS A 408 3.85 -2.27 15.64
C LYS A 408 4.62 -3.58 15.57
N VAL A 409 4.98 -4.11 16.72
CA VAL A 409 5.84 -5.28 16.87
C VAL A 409 5.02 -6.43 17.42
N THR A 410 5.10 -7.59 16.78
CA THR A 410 4.57 -8.84 17.31
C THR A 410 5.73 -9.81 17.55
N VAL A 411 5.92 -10.20 18.80
CA VAL A 411 6.95 -11.15 19.23
C VAL A 411 6.30 -12.46 19.65
N ALA A 412 6.68 -13.56 19.02
CA ALA A 412 6.19 -14.90 19.38
C ALA A 412 7.32 -15.69 20.07
N VAL A 413 7.07 -16.11 21.30
CA VAL A 413 8.03 -16.86 22.14
C VAL A 413 7.32 -17.95 22.92
N PRO A 414 8.01 -19.06 23.28
CA PRO A 414 7.50 -20.00 24.28
C PRO A 414 7.27 -19.32 25.64
N SER A 415 6.27 -19.77 26.43
CA SER A 415 5.82 -19.12 27.66
C SER A 415 6.96 -18.84 28.65
N GLN A 416 7.98 -19.70 28.71
CA GLN A 416 9.15 -19.54 29.61
C GLN A 416 10.02 -18.31 29.27
N TYR A 417 9.94 -17.74 28.05
CA TYR A 417 10.75 -16.60 27.60
C TYR A 417 9.97 -15.28 27.54
N VAL A 418 8.69 -15.27 27.93
CA VAL A 418 7.83 -14.07 27.87
C VAL A 418 8.43 -12.91 28.67
N GLY A 419 8.89 -13.18 29.89
CA GLY A 419 9.48 -12.17 30.76
C GLY A 419 10.73 -11.53 30.18
N GLU A 420 11.62 -12.32 29.53
CA GLU A 420 12.83 -11.81 28.87
C GLU A 420 12.48 -10.99 27.63
N ALA A 421 11.51 -11.45 26.84
CA ALA A 421 11.06 -10.72 25.66
C ALA A 421 10.42 -9.38 26.00
N ILE A 422 9.57 -9.32 27.03
CA ILE A 422 8.98 -8.06 27.54
C ILE A 422 10.06 -7.11 28.05
N SER A 423 10.99 -7.61 28.88
CA SER A 423 12.10 -6.82 29.40
C SER A 423 12.96 -6.24 28.27
N SER A 424 13.26 -7.05 27.27
CA SER A 424 14.02 -6.62 26.09
C SER A 424 13.29 -5.56 25.26
N LEU A 425 11.97 -5.67 25.07
CA LEU A 425 11.17 -4.64 24.38
C LEU A 425 11.10 -3.34 25.20
N THR A 426 10.85 -3.44 26.51
CA THR A 426 10.75 -2.28 27.41
C THR A 426 12.08 -1.51 27.49
N SER A 427 13.22 -2.21 27.54
CA SER A 427 14.55 -1.57 27.52
C SER A 427 14.83 -0.82 26.21
N ARG A 428 14.05 -1.07 25.16
CA ARG A 428 14.09 -0.43 23.84
C ARG A 428 12.98 0.60 23.65
N SER A 429 12.47 1.16 24.73
CA SER A 429 11.34 2.10 24.72
C SER A 429 10.07 1.50 24.08
N GLY A 430 9.95 0.18 24.11
CA GLY A 430 8.76 -0.53 23.62
C GLY A 430 7.63 -0.50 24.66
N LEU A 431 6.43 -0.14 24.20
CA LEU A 431 5.19 -0.20 24.96
C LEU A 431 4.46 -1.48 24.62
N VAL A 432 4.35 -2.40 25.59
CA VAL A 432 3.60 -3.64 25.43
C VAL A 432 2.10 -3.35 25.59
N ASN A 433 1.32 -3.65 24.57
CA ASN A 433 -0.12 -3.38 24.51
C ASN A 433 -0.94 -4.59 25.02
N SER A 434 -0.57 -5.81 24.59
CA SER A 434 -1.29 -7.03 24.94
C SER A 434 -0.41 -8.26 24.76
N ILE A 435 -0.83 -9.36 25.41
CA ILE A 435 -0.24 -10.69 25.24
C ILE A 435 -1.37 -11.64 24.90
N GLU A 436 -1.22 -12.39 23.81
CA GLU A 436 -2.16 -13.40 23.35
C GLU A 436 -1.54 -14.78 23.53
N SER A 437 -2.18 -15.63 24.35
CA SER A 437 -1.74 -17.02 24.57
C SER A 437 -2.29 -17.92 23.50
N ARG A 438 -1.43 -18.70 22.84
CA ARG A 438 -1.79 -19.77 21.90
C ARG A 438 -1.15 -21.09 22.35
N PRO A 439 -1.64 -22.25 21.89
CA PRO A 439 -1.22 -23.55 22.42
C PRO A 439 0.27 -23.85 22.43
N ALA A 440 1.06 -23.22 21.55
CA ALA A 440 2.49 -23.47 21.41
C ALA A 440 3.38 -22.26 21.71
N SER A 441 2.83 -21.05 21.83
CA SER A 441 3.61 -19.81 21.98
C SER A 441 2.75 -18.68 22.50
N GLU A 442 3.38 -17.75 23.18
CA GLU A 442 2.79 -16.48 23.57
C GLU A 442 3.14 -15.41 22.53
N TYR A 443 2.15 -14.60 22.14
CA TYR A 443 2.28 -13.49 21.20
C TYR A 443 2.22 -12.18 21.96
N ILE A 444 3.32 -11.45 21.98
CA ILE A 444 3.45 -10.15 22.63
C ILE A 444 3.27 -9.08 21.57
N HIS A 445 2.23 -8.26 21.71
CA HIS A 445 1.97 -7.11 20.84
C HIS A 445 2.46 -5.84 21.52
N ALA A 446 3.34 -5.12 20.83
CA ALA A 446 3.98 -3.92 21.35
C ALA A 446 4.12 -2.84 20.28
N GLN A 447 4.37 -1.62 20.72
CA GLN A 447 4.81 -0.51 19.87
C GLN A 447 6.20 -0.08 20.31
N ALA A 448 7.12 0.13 19.37
CA ALA A 448 8.47 0.58 19.69
C ALA A 448 9.05 1.47 18.57
N PRO A 449 9.92 2.45 18.93
CA PRO A 449 10.63 3.26 17.96
C PRO A 449 11.53 2.39 17.07
N LEU A 450 11.49 2.60 15.75
CA LEU A 450 12.30 1.85 14.82
C LEU A 450 13.80 1.95 15.11
N SER A 451 14.25 3.12 15.56
CA SER A 451 15.65 3.37 15.94
C SER A 451 16.18 2.42 17.02
N GLN A 452 15.28 1.87 17.86
CA GLN A 452 15.62 0.94 18.96
C GLN A 452 15.52 -0.54 18.54
N LEU A 453 14.96 -0.83 17.37
CA LEU A 453 14.71 -2.20 16.91
C LEU A 453 15.82 -2.77 16.02
N PHE A 454 16.83 -1.98 15.63
CA PHE A 454 17.98 -2.49 14.87
C PHE A 454 18.68 -3.61 15.63
N GLY A 455 18.91 -4.74 14.94
CA GLY A 455 19.53 -5.93 15.52
C GLY A 455 18.68 -6.69 16.53
N TYR A 456 17.43 -6.29 16.76
CA TYR A 456 16.53 -6.95 17.73
C TYR A 456 16.32 -8.44 17.43
N SER A 457 16.26 -8.84 16.14
CA SER A 457 16.16 -10.25 15.74
C SER A 457 17.26 -11.11 16.34
N THR A 458 18.49 -10.65 16.31
CA THR A 458 19.66 -11.38 16.83
C THR A 458 19.60 -11.50 18.35
N ILE A 459 19.21 -10.41 19.02
CA ILE A 459 19.09 -10.38 20.49
C ILE A 459 17.97 -11.30 20.95
N LEU A 460 16.79 -11.23 20.32
CA LEU A 460 15.66 -12.09 20.64
C LEU A 460 16.01 -13.57 20.45
N ARG A 461 16.66 -13.94 19.35
CA ARG A 461 17.11 -15.32 19.10
C ARG A 461 18.10 -15.79 20.16
N SER A 462 19.06 -14.95 20.57
CA SER A 462 20.00 -15.29 21.63
C SER A 462 19.29 -15.49 22.96
N ALA A 463 18.38 -14.61 23.34
CA ALA A 463 17.63 -14.69 24.58
C ALA A 463 16.68 -15.91 24.65
N THR A 464 16.16 -16.34 23.48
CA THR A 464 15.16 -17.43 23.40
C THR A 464 15.72 -18.74 22.84
N GLN A 465 17.05 -18.91 22.83
CA GLN A 465 17.72 -20.09 22.26
C GLN A 465 17.28 -20.43 20.83
N GLY A 466 17.09 -19.41 20.01
CA GLY A 466 16.64 -19.53 18.64
C GLY A 466 15.13 -19.75 18.43
N ARG A 467 14.33 -19.82 19.48
CA ARG A 467 12.89 -20.13 19.42
C ARG A 467 12.00 -18.90 19.25
N GLY A 468 12.51 -17.70 19.56
CA GLY A 468 11.76 -16.46 19.39
C GLY A 468 11.76 -15.99 17.95
N THR A 469 10.61 -15.56 17.46
CA THR A 469 10.43 -14.86 16.19
C THR A 469 9.77 -13.53 16.43
N PHE A 470 10.03 -12.55 15.56
CA PHE A 470 9.31 -11.30 15.60
C PHE A 470 8.98 -10.81 14.18
N SER A 471 7.91 -10.07 14.09
CA SER A 471 7.55 -9.29 12.94
C SER A 471 7.32 -7.83 13.37
N MET A 472 7.55 -6.91 12.45
CA MET A 472 7.25 -5.50 12.67
C MET A 472 6.63 -4.91 11.40
N GLU A 473 5.70 -3.98 11.60
CA GLU A 473 5.08 -3.19 10.55
C GLU A 473 5.04 -1.72 10.99
N PHE A 474 5.05 -0.81 10.03
CA PHE A 474 4.91 0.61 10.34
C PHE A 474 3.52 0.88 10.92
N ASP A 475 3.46 1.63 12.01
CA ASP A 475 2.21 2.04 12.65
C ASP A 475 1.94 3.53 12.39
N HIS A 476 2.75 4.41 12.96
CA HIS A 476 2.62 5.87 12.82
C HIS A 476 3.94 6.59 13.12
N TYR A 477 3.98 7.88 12.85
CA TYR A 477 5.03 8.76 13.34
C TYR A 477 4.64 9.35 14.70
N ALA A 478 5.56 9.36 15.66
CA ALA A 478 5.40 10.02 16.94
C ALA A 478 6.57 10.99 17.21
N GLN A 479 6.34 11.96 18.10
CA GLN A 479 7.40 12.87 18.49
C GLN A 479 8.54 12.10 19.14
N LYS A 480 9.76 12.29 18.64
CA LYS A 480 10.95 11.68 19.20
C LYS A 480 11.17 12.19 20.63
N GLN A 481 11.17 11.28 21.58
CA GLN A 481 11.54 11.60 22.95
C GLN A 481 13.05 11.88 23.03
N ARG A 482 13.42 12.90 23.81
CA ARG A 482 14.82 13.30 23.98
C ARG A 482 15.62 12.30 24.79
#